data_3f58809e8c804e87b70b593c12485cab
#
_entry.id   3f58809e8c804e87b70b593c12485cab
#
_cell.length_a   1.000
_cell.length_b   1.000
_cell.length_c   1.000
_cell.angle_alpha   90.00
_cell.angle_beta   90.00
_cell.angle_gamma   90.00
#
_symmetry.space_group_name_H-M   'P 1'
#
loop_
_entity.id
_entity.type
_entity.pdbx_description
1 polymer ?
#
loop_
_entity_poly.entity_id
_entity_poly.type
_entity_poly.pdbx_seq_one_letter_code
_entity_poly.pdbx_strand_id
1 'polypeptide(L)'
;MTRLHLIQLAGGQGLRAESGGLPPKQFRPTAQGPLFTISLKAFLSLPADVATIASLTVTVPEVWRNAVRGTLGNLSELGDVPWHLAPAGATRTQSTWNALTHLASSTPLPEDLVAIHDAARPFASVNLLERLVRAAQTQGGAVPGVPVPDTILRKNSQGQGEYLDRSRLVAVQTPQVFRWDRLHAAHAWAAENQQEFTDDGGLLAARGHDPAVVEGEDTNWKVTTDGDWRRAGPLLD
;
A
#
# COMPACT_ATOMS: atom_id res chain seq x y z
N MET A 1 -9.03 -3.70 -22.10
CA MET A 1 -7.81 -4.06 -21.36
C MET A 1 -7.88 -3.34 -20.03
N THR A 2 -7.69 -4.04 -18.92
CA THR A 2 -7.78 -3.45 -17.58
C THR A 2 -6.66 -2.45 -17.35
N ARG A 3 -7.00 -1.24 -16.89
CA ARG A 3 -6.03 -0.20 -16.49
C ARG A 3 -5.83 -0.26 -14.99
N LEU A 4 -4.57 -0.20 -14.55
CA LEU A 4 -4.19 -0.22 -13.15
C LEU A 4 -3.43 1.05 -12.79
N HIS A 5 -3.90 1.78 -11.80
CA HIS A 5 -3.21 2.92 -11.21
C HIS A 5 -2.51 2.47 -9.92
N LEU A 6 -1.22 2.72 -9.80
CA LEU A 6 -0.45 2.41 -8.61
C LEU A 6 -0.40 3.62 -7.67
N ILE A 7 -0.71 3.41 -6.39
CA ILE A 7 -0.52 4.39 -5.32
C ILE A 7 0.45 3.81 -4.30
N GLN A 8 1.61 4.46 -4.16
CA GLN A 8 2.64 4.09 -3.20
C GLN A 8 2.60 5.05 -2.00
N LEU A 9 2.24 4.54 -0.82
CA LEU A 9 2.17 5.36 0.39
C LEU A 9 3.54 5.42 1.07
N ALA A 10 4.26 6.54 0.89
CA ALA A 10 5.57 6.79 1.47
C ALA A 10 5.56 7.92 2.52
N GLY A 11 4.36 8.29 3.04
CA GLY A 11 4.16 9.40 3.96
C GLY A 11 4.59 9.16 5.41
N GLY A 12 4.94 7.93 5.81
CA GLY A 12 5.25 7.59 7.19
C GLY A 12 6.44 8.39 7.73
N GLN A 13 6.22 9.13 8.85
CA GLN A 13 7.25 9.97 9.48
C GLN A 13 8.28 9.18 10.30
N GLY A 14 8.15 7.84 10.40
CA GLY A 14 9.10 7.00 11.14
C GLY A 14 9.17 7.27 12.65
N LEU A 15 8.13 7.86 13.26
CA LEU A 15 8.07 8.27 14.66
C LEU A 15 8.39 7.16 15.68
N ARG A 16 8.40 5.88 15.27
CA ARG A 16 8.74 4.73 16.11
C ARG A 16 10.20 4.28 15.98
N ALA A 17 10.98 4.90 15.11
CA ALA A 17 12.40 4.65 14.99
C ALA A 17 13.11 5.85 15.62
N GLU A 18 13.84 5.62 16.70
CA GLU A 18 14.89 6.54 17.19
C GLU A 18 15.98 6.58 16.12
N SER A 19 15.74 7.36 15.07
CA SER A 19 16.53 7.25 13.82
C SER A 19 17.83 8.04 13.86
N GLY A 20 18.33 8.45 15.05
CA GLY A 20 19.70 9.00 15.18
C GLY A 20 20.21 9.83 13.98
N GLY A 21 19.34 10.62 13.31
CA GLY A 21 19.66 11.38 12.10
C GLY A 21 19.51 10.59 10.78
N LEU A 22 19.10 9.34 10.79
CA LEU A 22 18.83 8.56 9.57
C LEU A 22 17.50 8.96 8.93
N PRO A 23 17.38 8.87 7.58
CA PRO A 23 16.11 9.10 6.89
C PRO A 23 15.04 8.08 7.32
N PRO A 24 13.75 8.42 7.17
CA PRO A 24 12.65 7.45 7.32
C PRO A 24 12.93 6.18 6.52
N LYS A 25 12.56 5.01 7.06
CA LYS A 25 12.97 3.70 6.53
C LYS A 25 12.69 3.51 5.05
N GLN A 26 11.54 3.99 4.57
CA GLN A 26 11.18 3.89 3.16
C GLN A 26 12.13 4.64 2.23
N PHE A 27 12.88 5.62 2.72
CA PHE A 27 13.85 6.40 1.93
C PHE A 27 15.29 5.98 2.17
N ARG A 28 15.55 5.02 3.07
CA ARG A 28 16.91 4.52 3.31
C ARG A 28 17.42 3.79 2.08
N PRO A 29 18.70 4.02 1.70
CA PRO A 29 19.32 3.33 0.58
C PRO A 29 19.54 1.84 0.91
N THR A 30 19.44 1.00 -0.13
CA THR A 30 19.85 -0.41 -0.15
C THR A 30 20.67 -0.65 -1.40
N ALA A 31 21.26 -1.83 -1.58
CA ALA A 31 21.96 -2.17 -2.83
C ALA A 31 21.02 -2.12 -4.06
N GLN A 32 19.71 -2.34 -3.86
CA GLN A 32 18.71 -2.33 -4.93
C GLN A 32 18.06 -0.95 -5.17
N GLY A 33 18.51 0.08 -4.45
CA GLY A 33 17.93 1.43 -4.45
C GLY A 33 17.20 1.76 -3.13
N PRO A 34 16.57 2.93 -2.99
CA PRO A 34 15.79 3.27 -1.81
C PRO A 34 14.67 2.26 -1.56
N LEU A 35 14.41 1.91 -0.29
CA LEU A 35 13.48 0.83 0.10
C LEU A 35 12.14 0.89 -0.63
N PHE A 36 11.57 2.10 -0.80
CA PHE A 36 10.26 2.28 -1.45
C PHE A 36 10.24 1.86 -2.93
N THR A 37 11.40 1.77 -3.59
CA THR A 37 11.46 1.41 -5.02
C THR A 37 11.44 -0.09 -5.26
N ILE A 38 11.71 -0.92 -4.26
CA ILE A 38 11.91 -2.37 -4.45
C ILE A 38 10.61 -3.04 -4.88
N SER A 39 9.54 -2.89 -4.08
CA SER A 39 8.21 -3.40 -4.48
C SER A 39 7.68 -2.72 -5.74
N LEU A 40 7.97 -1.43 -5.92
CA LEU A 40 7.56 -0.69 -7.11
C LEU A 40 8.16 -1.29 -8.38
N LYS A 41 9.45 -1.62 -8.40
CA LYS A 41 10.10 -2.32 -9.53
C LYS A 41 9.41 -3.65 -9.84
N ALA A 42 9.09 -4.43 -8.81
CA ALA A 42 8.35 -5.68 -8.99
C ALA A 42 6.96 -5.44 -9.60
N PHE A 43 6.23 -4.41 -9.17
CA PHE A 43 4.90 -4.10 -9.71
C PHE A 43 4.94 -3.59 -11.14
N LEU A 44 5.97 -2.83 -11.52
CA LEU A 44 6.17 -2.36 -12.89
C LEU A 44 6.43 -3.48 -13.89
N SER A 45 6.80 -4.68 -13.42
CA SER A 45 6.93 -5.88 -14.25
C SER A 45 5.62 -6.68 -14.43
N LEU A 46 4.47 -6.13 -13.99
CA LEU A 46 3.18 -6.80 -14.15
C LEU A 46 2.91 -7.14 -15.62
N PRO A 47 2.57 -8.41 -15.96
CA PRO A 47 2.28 -8.80 -17.33
C PRO A 47 1.11 -7.99 -17.93
N ALA A 48 1.27 -7.51 -19.16
CA ALA A 48 0.30 -6.64 -19.82
C ALA A 48 -1.05 -7.34 -20.11
N ASP A 49 -1.07 -8.68 -20.18
CA ASP A 49 -2.31 -9.48 -20.29
C ASP A 49 -3.13 -9.48 -18.99
N VAL A 50 -2.52 -9.18 -17.83
CA VAL A 50 -3.20 -9.02 -16.54
C VAL A 50 -3.80 -7.62 -16.44
N ALA A 51 -2.97 -6.60 -16.56
CA ALA A 51 -3.40 -5.19 -16.62
C ALA A 51 -2.27 -4.30 -17.16
N THR A 52 -2.65 -3.16 -17.75
CA THR A 52 -1.70 -2.12 -18.12
C THR A 52 -1.56 -1.10 -16.99
N ILE A 53 -0.33 -0.85 -16.55
CA ILE A 53 -0.09 0.21 -15.56
C ILE A 53 -0.28 1.56 -16.22
N ALA A 54 -1.34 2.26 -15.82
CA ALA A 54 -1.78 3.51 -16.41
C ALA A 54 -1.11 4.75 -15.77
N SER A 55 -0.76 4.67 -14.50
CA SER A 55 -0.03 5.73 -13.79
C SER A 55 0.54 5.24 -12.44
N LEU A 56 1.48 6.01 -11.90
CA LEU A 56 2.00 5.88 -10.54
C LEU A 56 1.79 7.19 -9.78
N THR A 57 1.25 7.12 -8.56
CA THR A 57 1.24 8.24 -7.62
C THR A 57 1.97 7.83 -6.34
N VAL A 58 2.95 8.63 -5.92
CA VAL A 58 3.68 8.42 -4.64
C VAL A 58 3.31 9.52 -3.67
N THR A 59 2.78 9.17 -2.49
CA THR A 59 2.57 10.15 -1.42
C THR A 59 3.86 10.34 -0.63
N VAL A 60 4.28 11.59 -0.46
CA VAL A 60 5.58 11.90 0.13
C VAL A 60 5.50 13.16 1.01
N PRO A 61 6.17 13.18 2.19
CA PRO A 61 6.35 14.40 2.96
C PRO A 61 7.14 15.43 2.14
N GLU A 62 6.81 16.71 2.28
CA GLU A 62 7.41 17.79 1.48
C GLU A 62 8.94 17.80 1.54
N VAL A 63 9.51 17.55 2.73
CA VAL A 63 10.97 17.51 2.93
C VAL A 63 11.70 16.44 2.09
N TRP A 64 10.99 15.40 1.63
CA TRP A 64 11.54 14.32 0.82
C TRP A 64 11.16 14.41 -0.66
N ARG A 65 10.35 15.39 -1.03
CA ARG A 65 9.77 15.52 -2.38
C ARG A 65 10.83 15.54 -3.49
N ASN A 66 11.88 16.34 -3.31
CA ASN A 66 12.93 16.46 -4.33
C ASN A 66 13.78 15.18 -4.43
N ALA A 67 14.09 14.53 -3.32
CA ALA A 67 14.83 13.27 -3.32
C ALA A 67 14.03 12.15 -4.02
N VAL A 68 12.74 12.03 -3.71
CA VAL A 68 11.84 11.04 -4.37
C VAL A 68 11.67 11.36 -5.86
N ARG A 69 11.52 12.64 -6.21
CA ARG A 69 11.47 13.08 -7.62
C ARG A 69 12.73 12.66 -8.39
N GLY A 70 13.92 12.90 -7.84
CA GLY A 70 15.18 12.48 -8.45
C GLY A 70 15.29 10.97 -8.59
N THR A 71 14.86 10.20 -7.57
CA THR A 71 14.83 8.74 -7.62
C THR A 71 13.91 8.22 -8.73
N LEU A 72 12.67 8.70 -8.80
CA LEU A 72 11.71 8.25 -9.82
C LEU A 72 12.14 8.67 -11.23
N GLY A 73 12.70 9.87 -11.39
CA GLY A 73 13.20 10.34 -12.69
C GLY A 73 14.37 9.51 -13.25
N ASN A 74 15.06 8.76 -12.38
CA ASN A 74 16.15 7.85 -12.76
C ASN A 74 15.73 6.37 -12.75
N LEU A 75 14.45 6.06 -12.49
CA LEU A 75 13.97 4.69 -12.40
C LEU A 75 13.60 4.18 -13.80
N SER A 76 14.51 3.45 -14.43
CA SER A 76 14.34 2.94 -15.82
C SER A 76 13.12 2.05 -15.99
N GLU A 77 12.71 1.32 -14.95
CA GLU A 77 11.55 0.43 -14.96
C GLU A 77 10.22 1.17 -15.12
N LEU A 78 10.17 2.49 -14.89
CA LEU A 78 8.99 3.29 -15.15
C LEU A 78 8.69 3.45 -16.66
N GLY A 79 9.72 3.45 -17.51
CA GLY A 79 9.52 3.68 -18.95
C GLY A 79 8.66 4.92 -19.21
N ASP A 80 7.58 4.73 -19.98
CA ASP A 80 6.63 5.79 -20.33
C ASP A 80 5.45 5.91 -19.33
N VAL A 81 5.46 5.18 -18.20
CA VAL A 81 4.39 5.27 -17.19
C VAL A 81 4.41 6.68 -16.57
N PRO A 82 3.33 7.47 -16.72
CA PRO A 82 3.24 8.77 -16.08
C PRO A 82 3.23 8.64 -14.56
N TRP A 83 4.03 9.46 -13.88
CA TRP A 83 4.11 9.44 -12.44
C TRP A 83 3.99 10.82 -11.80
N HIS A 84 3.47 10.83 -10.57
CA HIS A 84 3.15 12.03 -9.83
C HIS A 84 3.52 11.90 -8.36
N LEU A 85 3.73 13.04 -7.69
CA LEU A 85 3.93 13.12 -6.25
C LEU A 85 2.75 13.85 -5.63
N ALA A 86 2.04 13.18 -4.72
CA ALA A 86 1.00 13.77 -3.89
C ALA A 86 1.56 14.06 -2.48
N PRO A 87 1.05 15.08 -1.75
CA PRO A 87 1.47 15.33 -0.39
C PRO A 87 1.04 14.19 0.54
N ALA A 88 1.92 13.81 1.48
CA ALA A 88 1.51 12.93 2.58
C ALA A 88 0.52 13.67 3.48
N GLY A 89 -0.51 12.96 3.96
CA GLY A 89 -1.44 13.46 4.96
C GLY A 89 -0.92 13.20 6.39
N ALA A 90 -1.64 13.72 7.39
CA ALA A 90 -1.36 13.45 8.79
C ALA A 90 -1.61 11.97 9.16
N THR A 91 -2.53 11.33 8.45
CA THR A 91 -2.88 9.92 8.64
C THR A 91 -2.71 9.13 7.33
N ARG A 92 -2.83 7.78 7.44
CA ARG A 92 -2.80 6.91 6.27
C ARG A 92 -4.01 7.17 5.37
N THR A 93 -5.22 7.27 5.94
CA THR A 93 -6.46 7.57 5.21
C THR A 93 -6.34 8.89 4.45
N GLN A 94 -5.84 9.96 5.10
CA GLN A 94 -5.63 11.25 4.45
C GLN A 94 -4.57 11.18 3.35
N SER A 95 -3.48 10.42 3.54
CA SER A 95 -2.47 10.22 2.49
C SER A 95 -3.07 9.55 1.26
N THR A 96 -3.88 8.50 1.46
CA THR A 96 -4.60 7.84 0.35
C THR A 96 -5.55 8.81 -0.33
N TRP A 97 -6.32 9.59 0.43
CA TRP A 97 -7.24 10.59 -0.13
C TRP A 97 -6.52 11.63 -1.00
N ASN A 98 -5.39 12.15 -0.54
CA ASN A 98 -4.58 13.09 -1.31
C ASN A 98 -4.11 12.50 -2.65
N ALA A 99 -3.70 11.22 -2.66
CA ALA A 99 -3.32 10.53 -3.88
C ALA A 99 -4.51 10.32 -4.83
N LEU A 100 -5.67 9.92 -4.29
CA LEU A 100 -6.90 9.73 -5.09
C LEU A 100 -7.42 11.04 -5.66
N THR A 101 -7.38 12.14 -4.92
CA THR A 101 -7.74 13.47 -5.39
C THR A 101 -6.84 13.91 -6.55
N HIS A 102 -5.54 13.60 -6.46
CA HIS A 102 -4.62 13.87 -7.57
C HIS A 102 -4.95 12.98 -8.78
N LEU A 103 -5.18 11.69 -8.56
CA LEU A 103 -5.53 10.75 -9.62
C LEU A 103 -6.83 11.14 -10.32
N ALA A 104 -7.82 11.67 -9.60
CA ALA A 104 -9.10 12.13 -10.15
C ALA A 104 -8.95 13.18 -11.26
N SER A 105 -7.88 13.99 -11.21
CA SER A 105 -7.60 15.00 -12.24
C SER A 105 -7.24 14.39 -13.61
N SER A 106 -6.82 13.11 -13.65
CA SER A 106 -6.57 12.35 -14.89
C SER A 106 -7.78 11.60 -15.41
N THR A 107 -8.96 11.81 -14.82
CA THR A 107 -10.25 11.22 -15.21
C THR A 107 -10.21 9.69 -15.40
N PRO A 108 -9.91 8.92 -14.34
CA PRO A 108 -9.96 7.46 -14.43
C PRO A 108 -11.38 6.98 -14.78
N LEU A 109 -11.48 5.85 -15.48
CA LEU A 109 -12.76 5.22 -15.74
C LEU A 109 -13.29 4.55 -14.46
N PRO A 110 -14.62 4.44 -14.27
CA PRO A 110 -15.20 3.83 -13.07
C PRO A 110 -14.67 2.42 -12.77
N GLU A 111 -14.41 1.63 -13.81
CA GLU A 111 -13.91 0.26 -13.74
C GLU A 111 -12.39 0.14 -13.66
N ASP A 112 -11.63 1.23 -13.82
CA ASP A 112 -10.18 1.21 -13.63
C ASP A 112 -9.85 0.68 -12.22
N LEU A 113 -8.75 -0.05 -12.10
CA LEU A 113 -8.29 -0.56 -10.82
C LEU A 113 -7.25 0.38 -10.20
N VAL A 114 -7.26 0.45 -8.89
CA VAL A 114 -6.26 1.18 -8.10
C VAL A 114 -5.62 0.22 -7.11
N ALA A 115 -4.31 0.08 -7.16
CA ALA A 115 -3.52 -0.67 -6.18
C ALA A 115 -2.88 0.30 -5.19
N ILE A 116 -3.18 0.13 -3.90
CA ILE A 116 -2.61 0.94 -2.81
C ILE A 116 -1.59 0.10 -2.05
N HIS A 117 -0.36 0.59 -1.97
CA HIS A 117 0.73 -0.14 -1.33
C HIS A 117 1.50 0.70 -0.32
N ASP A 118 1.81 0.10 0.82
CA ASP A 118 2.68 0.70 1.83
C ASP A 118 4.15 0.60 1.40
N ALA A 119 4.84 1.71 1.19
CA ALA A 119 6.26 1.77 0.80
C ALA A 119 7.22 1.06 1.79
N ALA A 120 6.75 0.77 3.00
CA ALA A 120 7.49 0.02 4.00
C ALA A 120 7.35 -1.51 3.87
N ARG A 121 6.73 -2.04 2.81
CA ARG A 121 6.66 -3.47 2.47
C ARG A 121 7.44 -3.74 1.18
N PRO A 122 8.76 -3.81 1.23
CA PRO A 122 9.58 -3.92 0.01
C PRO A 122 9.44 -5.25 -0.72
N PHE A 123 9.01 -6.30 -0.04
CA PHE A 123 9.07 -7.68 -0.54
C PHE A 123 7.75 -8.19 -1.16
N ALA A 124 6.77 -7.31 -1.38
CA ALA A 124 5.55 -7.67 -2.12
C ALA A 124 5.90 -8.05 -3.56
N SER A 125 5.51 -9.25 -3.98
CA SER A 125 5.86 -9.76 -5.30
C SER A 125 4.89 -9.29 -6.40
N VAL A 126 5.31 -9.37 -7.66
CA VAL A 126 4.42 -9.17 -8.80
C VAL A 126 3.32 -10.23 -8.86
N ASN A 127 3.60 -11.48 -8.44
CA ASN A 127 2.62 -12.55 -8.38
C ASN A 127 1.49 -12.24 -7.38
N LEU A 128 1.81 -11.59 -6.25
CA LEU A 128 0.79 -11.12 -5.32
C LEU A 128 -0.09 -10.06 -5.97
N LEU A 129 0.52 -9.07 -6.64
CA LEU A 129 -0.25 -8.04 -7.35
C LEU A 129 -1.14 -8.65 -8.44
N GLU A 130 -0.65 -9.61 -9.21
CA GLU A 130 -1.44 -10.32 -10.22
C GLU A 130 -2.67 -11.00 -9.62
N ARG A 131 -2.51 -11.79 -8.52
CA ARG A 131 -3.65 -12.43 -7.83
C ARG A 131 -4.70 -11.42 -7.39
N LEU A 132 -4.26 -10.29 -6.83
CA LEU A 132 -5.14 -9.21 -6.38
C LEU A 132 -5.88 -8.54 -7.53
N VAL A 133 -5.20 -8.25 -8.64
CA VAL A 133 -5.81 -7.66 -9.83
C VAL A 133 -6.88 -8.58 -10.39
N ARG A 134 -6.59 -9.87 -10.58
CA ARG A 134 -7.56 -10.86 -11.08
C ARG A 134 -8.79 -11.00 -10.17
N ALA A 135 -8.59 -10.99 -8.85
CA ALA A 135 -9.69 -11.02 -7.89
C ALA A 135 -10.52 -9.73 -7.92
N ALA A 136 -9.87 -8.56 -7.98
CA ALA A 136 -10.54 -7.27 -8.02
C ALA A 136 -11.34 -7.05 -9.33
N GLN A 137 -10.87 -7.59 -10.46
CA GLN A 137 -11.61 -7.57 -11.74
C GLN A 137 -12.99 -8.22 -11.62
N THR A 138 -13.11 -9.28 -10.82
CA THR A 138 -14.36 -10.04 -10.68
C THR A 138 -15.23 -9.56 -9.52
N GLN A 139 -14.60 -9.15 -8.39
CA GLN A 139 -15.31 -8.83 -7.15
C GLN A 139 -15.34 -7.33 -6.82
N GLY A 140 -14.59 -6.53 -7.58
CA GLY A 140 -14.53 -5.08 -7.39
C GLY A 140 -13.58 -4.62 -6.28
N GLY A 141 -12.93 -5.54 -5.58
CA GLY A 141 -11.90 -5.27 -4.58
C GLY A 141 -11.25 -6.53 -4.05
N ALA A 142 -9.95 -6.47 -3.71
CA ALA A 142 -9.21 -7.57 -3.14
C ALA A 142 -8.11 -7.08 -2.17
N VAL A 143 -7.93 -7.82 -1.09
CA VAL A 143 -6.89 -7.60 -0.07
C VAL A 143 -6.12 -8.89 0.18
N PRO A 144 -4.81 -8.84 0.45
CA PRO A 144 -4.05 -10.03 0.79
C PRO A 144 -4.15 -10.31 2.28
N GLY A 145 -4.33 -11.56 2.66
CA GLY A 145 -4.35 -12.01 4.04
C GLY A 145 -3.43 -13.20 4.27
N VAL A 146 -2.66 -13.17 5.35
CA VAL A 146 -1.89 -14.32 5.83
C VAL A 146 -2.49 -14.85 7.14
N PRO A 147 -2.46 -16.18 7.38
CA PRO A 147 -2.91 -16.74 8.66
C PRO A 147 -2.17 -16.10 9.84
N VAL A 148 -2.84 -15.98 10.96
CA VAL A 148 -2.21 -15.49 12.20
C VAL A 148 -1.60 -16.66 12.97
N PRO A 149 -0.25 -16.75 13.09
CA PRO A 149 0.41 -17.89 13.72
C PRO A 149 0.27 -17.87 15.25
N ASP A 150 0.24 -16.69 15.85
CA ASP A 150 0.20 -16.51 17.30
C ASP A 150 -1.23 -16.59 17.85
N THR A 151 -1.33 -16.86 19.15
CA THR A 151 -2.59 -16.72 19.89
C THR A 151 -2.94 -15.25 20.04
N ILE A 152 -4.15 -14.85 19.63
CA ILE A 152 -4.62 -13.47 19.70
C ILE A 152 -5.53 -13.28 20.92
N LEU A 153 -5.19 -12.27 21.71
CA LEU A 153 -5.95 -11.81 22.85
C LEU A 153 -6.49 -10.39 22.59
N ARG A 154 -7.81 -10.25 22.54
CA ARG A 154 -8.46 -8.94 22.48
C ARG A 154 -8.59 -8.37 23.89
N LYS A 155 -7.90 -7.27 24.22
CA LYS A 155 -8.00 -6.60 25.51
C LYS A 155 -9.25 -5.71 25.57
N ASN A 156 -9.99 -5.78 26.66
CA ASN A 156 -11.03 -4.80 26.98
C ASN A 156 -10.44 -3.59 27.75
N SER A 157 -11.28 -2.58 28.01
CA SER A 157 -10.86 -1.35 28.72
C SER A 157 -10.42 -1.60 30.18
N GLN A 158 -10.74 -2.76 30.76
CA GLN A 158 -10.39 -3.15 32.13
C GLN A 158 -9.11 -4.01 32.18
N GLY A 159 -8.44 -4.22 31.06
CA GLY A 159 -7.23 -5.04 30.97
C GLY A 159 -7.48 -6.56 30.94
N GLN A 160 -8.74 -7.00 30.99
CA GLN A 160 -9.10 -8.40 30.81
C GLN A 160 -9.03 -8.74 29.31
N GLY A 161 -8.80 -10.02 29.00
CA GLY A 161 -8.63 -10.46 27.63
C GLY A 161 -9.66 -11.52 27.21
N GLU A 162 -10.07 -11.45 25.94
CA GLU A 162 -10.84 -12.48 25.25
C GLU A 162 -9.93 -13.15 24.22
N TYR A 163 -9.76 -14.48 24.33
CA TYR A 163 -9.02 -15.25 23.33
C TYR A 163 -9.86 -15.41 22.08
N LEU A 164 -9.30 -14.96 20.94
CA LEU A 164 -9.97 -15.08 19.66
C LEU A 164 -9.59 -16.40 18.97
N ASP A 165 -10.54 -16.97 18.26
CA ASP A 165 -10.28 -18.12 17.40
C ASP A 165 -9.46 -17.67 16.17
N ARG A 166 -8.13 -17.92 16.24
CA ARG A 166 -7.19 -17.51 15.19
C ARG A 166 -7.45 -18.18 13.85
N SER A 167 -8.14 -19.33 13.80
CA SER A 167 -8.48 -20.00 12.54
C SER A 167 -9.40 -19.16 11.65
N ARG A 168 -10.07 -18.16 12.23
CA ARG A 168 -10.96 -17.21 11.57
C ARG A 168 -10.34 -15.83 11.34
N LEU A 169 -9.05 -15.68 11.63
CA LEU A 169 -8.34 -14.41 11.53
C LEU A 169 -7.26 -14.47 10.46
N VAL A 170 -7.12 -13.37 9.74
CA VAL A 170 -6.01 -13.14 8.82
C VAL A 170 -5.36 -11.80 9.13
N ALA A 171 -4.03 -11.73 9.01
CA ALA A 171 -3.32 -10.47 9.06
C ALA A 171 -3.32 -9.87 7.65
N VAL A 172 -4.00 -8.74 7.48
CA VAL A 172 -4.14 -8.08 6.19
C VAL A 172 -2.86 -7.35 5.82
N GLN A 173 -2.46 -7.50 4.55
CA GLN A 173 -1.27 -6.85 3.99
C GLN A 173 -1.66 -5.83 2.91
N THR A 174 -0.65 -5.24 2.26
CA THR A 174 -0.74 -4.48 1.02
C THR A 174 0.25 -5.05 -0.01
N PRO A 175 0.02 -4.92 -1.35
CA PRO A 175 -0.95 -4.01 -1.99
C PRO A 175 -2.40 -4.47 -1.77
N GLN A 176 -3.33 -3.50 -1.81
CA GLN A 176 -4.77 -3.74 -1.84
C GLN A 176 -5.31 -3.15 -3.14
N VAL A 177 -6.16 -3.89 -3.86
CA VAL A 177 -6.61 -3.50 -5.19
C VAL A 177 -8.12 -3.33 -5.22
N PHE A 178 -8.59 -2.20 -5.73
CA PHE A 178 -10.03 -1.87 -5.77
C PHE A 178 -10.41 -1.18 -7.06
N ARG A 179 -11.68 -1.25 -7.44
CA ARG A 179 -12.23 -0.40 -8.48
C ARG A 179 -12.17 1.06 -8.07
N TRP A 180 -11.84 1.91 -9.02
CA TRP A 180 -11.73 3.36 -8.83
C TRP A 180 -13.02 3.97 -8.26
N ASP A 181 -14.17 3.68 -8.87
CA ASP A 181 -15.46 4.27 -8.47
C ASP A 181 -15.78 4.01 -6.99
N ARG A 182 -15.60 2.76 -6.52
CA ARG A 182 -15.87 2.37 -5.13
C ARG A 182 -14.85 2.96 -4.16
N LEU A 183 -13.58 2.89 -4.50
CA LEU A 183 -12.51 3.40 -3.65
C LEU A 183 -12.59 4.91 -3.47
N HIS A 184 -12.78 5.66 -4.56
CA HIS A 184 -12.90 7.10 -4.52
C HIS A 184 -14.11 7.55 -3.70
N ALA A 185 -15.29 6.94 -3.93
CA ALA A 185 -16.50 7.26 -3.18
C ALA A 185 -16.36 6.96 -1.67
N ALA A 186 -15.70 5.84 -1.31
CA ALA A 186 -15.47 5.49 0.09
C ALA A 186 -14.54 6.51 0.79
N HIS A 187 -13.46 6.91 0.13
CA HIS A 187 -12.52 7.91 0.67
C HIS A 187 -13.11 9.33 0.72
N ALA A 188 -13.93 9.72 -0.27
CA ALA A 188 -14.67 10.99 -0.23
C ALA A 188 -15.57 11.03 1.00
N TRP A 189 -16.35 9.97 1.24
CA TRP A 189 -17.18 9.87 2.44
C TRP A 189 -16.35 9.91 3.74
N ALA A 190 -15.21 9.21 3.81
CA ALA A 190 -14.35 9.23 4.98
C ALA A 190 -13.80 10.64 5.27
N ALA A 191 -13.41 11.39 4.22
CA ALA A 191 -12.94 12.75 4.32
C ALA A 191 -14.04 13.71 4.82
N GLU A 192 -15.26 13.64 4.26
CA GLU A 192 -16.42 14.44 4.66
C GLU A 192 -16.84 14.17 6.11
N ASN A 193 -16.75 12.91 6.57
CA ASN A 193 -17.17 12.49 7.91
C ASN A 193 -16.03 12.40 8.92
N GLN A 194 -14.81 12.83 8.54
CA GLN A 194 -13.60 12.80 9.39
C GLN A 194 -13.35 11.41 10.00
N GLN A 195 -13.55 10.36 9.18
CA GLN A 195 -13.35 8.97 9.61
C GLN A 195 -11.95 8.49 9.22
N GLU A 196 -11.31 7.75 10.14
CA GLU A 196 -9.99 7.18 9.96
C GLU A 196 -10.06 5.65 9.94
N PHE A 197 -9.31 5.05 9.04
CA PHE A 197 -9.24 3.60 8.88
C PHE A 197 -7.78 3.13 8.85
N THR A 198 -7.55 1.93 9.35
CA THR A 198 -6.21 1.32 9.37
C THR A 198 -5.76 0.87 7.98
N ASP A 199 -6.72 0.54 7.10
CA ASP A 199 -6.49 0.14 5.71
C ASP A 199 -7.72 0.47 4.82
N ASP A 200 -7.53 0.34 3.50
CA ASP A 200 -8.55 0.71 2.54
C ASP A 200 -9.64 -0.37 2.42
N GLY A 201 -9.28 -1.64 2.63
CA GLY A 201 -10.25 -2.75 2.66
C GLY A 201 -11.28 -2.60 3.76
N GLY A 202 -10.84 -2.22 4.98
CA GLY A 202 -11.73 -1.94 6.11
C GLY A 202 -12.66 -0.75 5.86
N LEU A 203 -12.17 0.29 5.17
CA LEU A 203 -13.01 1.41 4.76
C LEU A 203 -14.10 0.96 3.76
N LEU A 204 -13.73 0.18 2.73
CA LEU A 204 -14.71 -0.31 1.76
C LEU A 204 -15.74 -1.23 2.42
N ALA A 205 -15.32 -2.15 3.30
CA ALA A 205 -16.23 -3.01 4.05
C ALA A 205 -17.24 -2.20 4.89
N ALA A 206 -16.77 -1.14 5.57
CA ALA A 206 -17.65 -0.21 6.31
C ALA A 206 -18.67 0.53 5.39
N ARG A 207 -18.40 0.56 4.08
CA ARG A 207 -19.31 1.12 3.05
C ARG A 207 -20.13 0.06 2.32
N GLY A 208 -20.13 -1.20 2.79
CA GLY A 208 -20.90 -2.29 2.21
C GLY A 208 -20.26 -2.92 0.97
N HIS A 209 -18.94 -2.74 0.79
CA HIS A 209 -18.17 -3.31 -0.31
C HIS A 209 -17.07 -4.21 0.25
N ASP A 210 -17.43 -5.42 0.67
CA ASP A 210 -16.48 -6.39 1.20
C ASP A 210 -15.49 -6.83 0.11
N PRO A 211 -14.18 -6.60 0.28
CA PRO A 211 -13.18 -7.07 -0.68
C PRO A 211 -12.97 -8.58 -0.56
N ALA A 212 -12.58 -9.22 -1.68
CA ALA A 212 -12.10 -10.59 -1.64
C ALA A 212 -10.81 -10.68 -0.82
N VAL A 213 -10.70 -11.70 0.02
CA VAL A 213 -9.43 -12.03 0.68
C VAL A 213 -8.70 -13.05 -0.18
N VAL A 214 -7.51 -12.68 -0.68
CA VAL A 214 -6.62 -13.61 -1.39
C VAL A 214 -5.44 -14.00 -0.51
N GLU A 215 -4.79 -15.11 -0.83
CA GLU A 215 -3.60 -15.56 -0.12
C GLU A 215 -2.49 -14.52 -0.22
N GLY A 216 -2.01 -14.03 0.94
CA GLY A 216 -0.89 -13.12 1.08
C GLY A 216 0.46 -13.85 0.98
N GLU A 217 1.53 -13.16 1.37
CA GLU A 217 2.89 -13.70 1.35
C GLU A 217 3.58 -13.45 2.69
N ASP A 218 4.14 -14.50 3.31
CA ASP A 218 4.87 -14.38 4.58
C ASP A 218 6.11 -13.49 4.44
N THR A 219 6.68 -13.45 3.24
CA THR A 219 7.81 -12.57 2.90
C THR A 219 7.41 -11.10 2.82
N ASN A 220 6.12 -10.79 2.62
CA ASN A 220 5.62 -9.42 2.46
C ASN A 220 5.35 -8.73 3.82
N TRP A 221 6.28 -8.85 4.76
CA TRP A 221 6.16 -8.18 6.04
C TRP A 221 6.57 -6.69 5.97
N LYS A 222 6.08 -5.90 6.92
CA LYS A 222 6.30 -4.45 6.96
C LYS A 222 7.55 -4.12 7.77
N VAL A 223 8.47 -3.38 7.20
CA VAL A 223 9.69 -2.87 7.88
C VAL A 223 9.31 -1.66 8.74
N THR A 224 9.01 -1.89 10.02
CA THR A 224 8.54 -0.84 10.94
C THR A 224 9.53 -0.50 12.04
N THR A 225 10.29 -1.49 12.53
CA THR A 225 11.27 -1.34 13.61
C THR A 225 12.70 -1.45 13.07
N ASP A 226 13.69 -1.10 13.88
CA ASP A 226 15.10 -1.34 13.52
C ASP A 226 15.44 -2.85 13.54
N GLY A 227 14.67 -3.65 14.30
CA GLY A 227 14.73 -5.11 14.21
C GLY A 227 14.31 -5.61 12.83
N ASP A 228 13.19 -5.05 12.29
CA ASP A 228 12.75 -5.39 10.94
C ASP A 228 13.78 -4.98 9.89
N TRP A 229 14.41 -3.81 10.06
CA TRP A 229 15.47 -3.36 9.16
C TRP A 229 16.66 -4.31 9.14
N ARG A 230 17.14 -4.75 10.33
CA ARG A 230 18.22 -5.75 10.41
C ARG A 230 17.85 -7.08 9.79
N ARG A 231 16.58 -7.53 9.99
CA ARG A 231 16.07 -8.75 9.36
C ARG A 231 15.99 -8.62 7.84
N ALA A 232 15.68 -7.43 7.34
CA ALA A 232 15.58 -7.15 5.91
C ALA A 232 16.94 -7.10 5.22
N GLY A 233 18.02 -6.67 5.92
CA GLY A 233 19.34 -6.44 5.34
C GLY A 233 19.81 -7.51 4.37
N PRO A 234 19.87 -8.81 4.75
CA PRO A 234 20.32 -9.88 3.86
C PRO A 234 19.49 -10.08 2.58
N LEU A 235 18.28 -9.52 2.53
CA LEU A 235 17.38 -9.57 1.36
C LEU A 235 17.46 -8.28 0.53
N LEU A 236 18.11 -7.24 1.05
CA LEU A 236 18.22 -5.91 0.45
C LEU A 236 19.63 -5.65 -0.14
N ASP A 237 20.59 -6.51 0.20
CA ASP A 237 21.96 -6.57 -0.31
C ASP A 237 22.00 -7.51 -1.57
#